data_6b8df091dc2232b91c745d526ba7e91d
#
_entry.id   6b8df091dc2232b91c745d526ba7e91d
#
_cell.length_a   1.000
_cell.length_b   1.000
_cell.length_c   1.000
_cell.angle_alpha   90.00
_cell.angle_beta   90.00
_cell.angle_gamma   90.00
#
_symmetry.space_group_name_H-M   'P 1'
#
loop_
_entity.id
_entity.type
_entity.pdbx_description
1 polymer ?
#
loop_
_entity_poly.entity_id
_entity_poly.type
_entity_poly.pdbx_seq_one_letter_code
_entity_poly.pdbx_strand_id
1 'polypeptide(L)'
;MSEQQTGRKGAKTLGILVIGVAAGIIFWGGFNTAMEATNTETFCISCHEMEANVYQELQDTIHYTNRTGVRATCPDCHVPKDWVHKFARKVQATNELFHHFAGSVDTPEKFEAKRFELAQHVWDAMKATDSRECRNCHDYESMDFDKQETRSQERHEDAEEQGLTCIDC
;
A
#
# COMPACT_ATOMS: atom_id res chain seq x y z
N MET A 1 -31.11 -22.58 48.55
CA MET A 1 -29.74 -22.05 48.35
C MET A 1 -29.19 -22.27 46.95
N SER A 2 -29.72 -23.13 46.07
CA SER A 2 -29.21 -23.41 44.71
C SER A 2 -29.54 -22.35 43.64
N GLU A 3 -30.72 -21.74 43.66
CA GLU A 3 -31.15 -20.75 42.66
C GLU A 3 -30.37 -19.44 42.69
N GLN A 4 -30.00 -18.94 43.88
CA GLN A 4 -29.16 -17.72 43.98
C GLN A 4 -27.76 -17.91 43.47
N GLN A 5 -27.19 -19.12 43.49
CA GLN A 5 -25.86 -19.42 42.95
C GLN A 5 -25.86 -19.50 41.43
N THR A 6 -26.95 -19.96 40.83
CA THR A 6 -27.09 -20.07 39.35
C THR A 6 -27.24 -18.69 38.72
N GLY A 7 -28.07 -17.81 39.30
CA GLY A 7 -28.22 -16.43 38.82
C GLY A 7 -26.94 -15.62 38.89
N ARG A 8 -26.15 -15.81 39.96
CA ARG A 8 -24.86 -15.10 40.13
C ARG A 8 -23.77 -15.57 39.16
N LYS A 9 -23.78 -16.85 38.78
CA LYS A 9 -22.90 -17.40 37.74
C LYS A 9 -23.27 -16.87 36.35
N GLY A 10 -24.57 -16.84 36.02
CA GLY A 10 -25.05 -16.27 34.76
C GLY A 10 -24.72 -14.80 34.57
N ALA A 11 -24.88 -13.97 35.62
CA ALA A 11 -24.50 -12.57 35.56
C ALA A 11 -22.99 -12.33 35.34
N LYS A 12 -22.13 -13.15 35.96
CA LYS A 12 -20.67 -13.07 35.76
C LYS A 12 -20.30 -13.47 34.32
N THR A 13 -20.89 -14.55 33.80
CA THR A 13 -20.66 -15.00 32.42
C THR A 13 -21.07 -13.91 31.40
N LEU A 14 -22.25 -13.32 31.60
CA LEU A 14 -22.72 -12.23 30.76
C LEU A 14 -21.77 -11.02 30.82
N GLY A 15 -21.29 -10.65 32.01
CA GLY A 15 -20.32 -9.58 32.17
C GLY A 15 -19.01 -9.83 31.42
N ILE A 16 -18.48 -11.05 31.50
CA ILE A 16 -17.25 -11.44 30.77
C ILE A 16 -17.49 -11.38 29.25
N LEU A 17 -18.63 -11.85 28.78
CA LEU A 17 -18.99 -11.78 27.35
C LEU A 17 -19.08 -10.33 26.85
N VAL A 18 -19.73 -9.47 27.60
CA VAL A 18 -19.86 -8.02 27.25
C VAL A 18 -18.48 -7.36 27.20
N ILE A 19 -17.64 -7.62 28.19
CA ILE A 19 -16.26 -7.09 28.22
C ILE A 19 -15.45 -7.64 27.04
N GLY A 20 -15.55 -8.93 26.75
CA GLY A 20 -14.86 -9.56 25.61
C GLY A 20 -15.29 -8.98 24.28
N VAL A 21 -16.59 -8.77 24.08
CA VAL A 21 -17.11 -8.14 22.85
C VAL A 21 -16.63 -6.69 22.76
N ALA A 22 -16.71 -5.92 23.83
CA ALA A 22 -16.23 -4.53 23.83
C ALA A 22 -14.72 -4.46 23.54
N ALA A 23 -13.92 -5.31 24.17
CA ALA A 23 -12.48 -5.38 23.92
C ALA A 23 -12.19 -5.78 22.45
N GLY A 24 -12.93 -6.73 21.90
CA GLY A 24 -12.82 -7.13 20.50
C GLY A 24 -13.13 -6.00 19.53
N ILE A 25 -14.19 -5.24 19.77
CA ILE A 25 -14.57 -4.06 18.96
C ILE A 25 -13.48 -2.99 19.02
N ILE A 26 -12.98 -2.68 20.22
CA ILE A 26 -11.92 -1.68 20.41
C ILE A 26 -10.61 -2.13 19.72
N PHE A 27 -10.23 -3.38 19.92
CA PHE A 27 -9.04 -3.94 19.28
C PHE A 27 -9.15 -3.89 17.76
N TRP A 28 -10.25 -4.41 17.19
CA TRP A 28 -10.44 -4.47 15.75
C TRP A 28 -10.55 -3.07 15.13
N GLY A 29 -11.31 -2.18 15.76
CA GLY A 29 -11.43 -0.79 15.33
C GLY A 29 -10.09 -0.05 15.38
N GLY A 30 -9.37 -0.17 16.49
CA GLY A 30 -8.04 0.43 16.67
C GLY A 30 -7.02 -0.11 15.66
N PHE A 31 -7.02 -1.43 15.44
CA PHE A 31 -6.15 -2.07 14.47
C PHE A 31 -6.40 -1.56 13.04
N ASN A 32 -7.67 -1.54 12.60
CA ASN A 32 -8.00 -1.03 11.26
C ASN A 32 -7.69 0.47 11.12
N THR A 33 -7.95 1.25 12.17
CA THR A 33 -7.58 2.67 12.18
C THR A 33 -6.07 2.87 12.02
N ALA A 34 -5.25 2.08 12.73
CA ALA A 34 -3.80 2.12 12.59
C ALA A 34 -3.34 1.71 11.18
N MET A 35 -3.97 0.69 10.59
CA MET A 35 -3.70 0.25 9.23
C MET A 35 -3.95 1.38 8.22
N GLU A 36 -5.06 2.11 8.33
CA GLU A 36 -5.38 3.22 7.42
C GLU A 36 -4.56 4.48 7.72
N ALA A 37 -4.31 4.82 8.98
CA ALA A 37 -3.50 5.98 9.35
C ALA A 37 -2.05 5.86 8.83
N THR A 38 -1.51 4.63 8.79
CA THR A 38 -0.19 4.35 8.21
C THR A 38 -0.23 4.12 6.69
N ASN A 39 -1.39 4.32 6.06
CA ASN A 39 -1.61 4.16 4.61
C ASN A 39 -1.89 5.51 3.94
N THR A 40 -1.16 6.52 4.33
CA THR A 40 -1.27 7.88 3.79
C THR A 40 0.06 8.37 3.26
N GLU A 41 0.04 9.23 2.24
CA GLU A 41 1.26 9.87 1.72
C GLU A 41 2.01 10.60 2.83
N THR A 42 1.30 11.33 3.69
CA THR A 42 1.90 12.04 4.84
C THR A 42 2.67 11.10 5.76
N PHE A 43 2.17 9.89 6.00
CA PHE A 43 2.90 8.90 6.76
C PHE A 43 4.15 8.41 6.02
N CYS A 44 4.05 8.13 4.72
CA CYS A 44 5.18 7.65 3.92
C CYS A 44 6.33 8.68 3.88
N ILE A 45 6.01 9.95 3.64
CA ILE A 45 7.01 11.03 3.59
C ILE A 45 7.44 11.55 4.97
N SER A 46 6.92 11.00 6.07
CA SER A 46 7.45 11.31 7.40
C SER A 46 8.86 10.73 7.63
N CYS A 47 9.27 9.77 6.81
CA CYS A 47 10.64 9.29 6.75
C CYS A 47 11.44 10.19 5.82
N HIS A 48 12.52 10.81 6.33
CA HIS A 48 13.30 11.81 5.58
C HIS A 48 13.93 11.25 4.29
N GLU A 49 14.30 9.98 4.27
CA GLU A 49 14.82 9.32 3.07
C GLU A 49 13.76 9.20 1.96
N MET A 50 12.48 9.08 2.32
CA MET A 50 11.39 9.06 1.35
C MET A 50 11.08 10.49 0.85
N GLU A 51 11.03 11.45 1.76
CA GLU A 51 10.76 12.85 1.44
C GLU A 51 11.85 13.46 0.56
N ALA A 52 13.12 13.22 0.91
CA ALA A 52 14.27 13.83 0.24
C ALA A 52 14.58 13.23 -1.14
N ASN A 53 14.16 12.00 -1.42
CA ASN A 53 14.49 11.28 -2.66
C ASN A 53 13.23 11.04 -3.50
N VAL A 54 12.56 9.92 -3.31
CA VAL A 54 11.50 9.43 -4.19
C VAL A 54 10.26 10.34 -4.23
N TYR A 55 9.98 11.09 -3.16
CA TYR A 55 8.86 12.04 -3.18
C TYR A 55 9.12 13.24 -4.08
N GLN A 56 10.35 13.73 -4.13
CA GLN A 56 10.72 14.80 -5.05
C GLN A 56 10.56 14.34 -6.51
N GLU A 57 11.00 13.13 -6.82
CA GLU A 57 10.85 12.54 -8.14
C GLU A 57 9.38 12.32 -8.53
N LEU A 58 8.54 11.87 -7.57
CA LEU A 58 7.11 11.72 -7.80
C LEU A 58 6.45 13.02 -8.25
N GLN A 59 6.87 14.17 -7.67
CA GLN A 59 6.28 15.47 -8.00
C GLN A 59 6.49 15.88 -9.46
N ASP A 60 7.53 15.36 -10.11
CA ASP A 60 7.83 15.64 -11.52
C ASP A 60 7.09 14.70 -12.48
N THR A 61 6.26 13.78 -11.97
CA THR A 61 5.55 12.79 -12.78
C THR A 61 4.14 13.23 -13.15
N ILE A 62 3.62 12.62 -14.24
CA ILE A 62 2.21 12.77 -14.65
C ILE A 62 1.22 12.21 -13.60
N HIS A 63 1.68 11.33 -12.71
CA HIS A 63 0.85 10.80 -11.62
C HIS A 63 0.67 11.81 -10.48
N TYR A 64 1.55 12.79 -10.35
CA TYR A 64 1.42 13.86 -9.37
C TYR A 64 0.63 15.04 -9.91
N THR A 65 0.95 15.50 -11.14
CA THR A 65 0.27 16.63 -11.78
C THR A 65 -0.09 16.29 -13.22
N ASN A 66 -1.38 16.34 -13.55
CA ASN A 66 -1.88 16.02 -14.88
C ASN A 66 -3.13 16.83 -15.25
N ARG A 67 -3.52 16.76 -16.52
CA ARG A 67 -4.66 17.50 -17.08
C ARG A 67 -6.02 17.08 -16.50
N THR A 68 -6.13 15.87 -15.93
CA THR A 68 -7.39 15.35 -15.41
C THR A 68 -7.65 15.73 -13.96
N GLY A 69 -6.60 16.16 -13.23
CA GLY A 69 -6.65 16.46 -11.81
C GLY A 69 -6.72 15.23 -10.90
N VAL A 70 -6.59 14.01 -11.44
CA VAL A 70 -6.52 12.77 -10.66
C VAL A 70 -5.08 12.53 -10.25
N ARG A 71 -4.79 12.68 -8.97
CA ARG A 71 -3.45 12.48 -8.40
C ARG A 71 -3.35 11.12 -7.75
N ALA A 72 -2.29 10.37 -8.06
CA ALA A 72 -1.92 9.18 -7.33
C ALA A 72 -0.98 9.54 -6.16
N THR A 73 -1.13 8.83 -5.05
CA THR A 73 -0.29 8.94 -3.86
C THR A 73 0.56 7.69 -3.69
N CYS A 74 1.56 7.72 -2.80
CA CYS A 74 2.43 6.57 -2.57
C CYS A 74 1.67 5.24 -2.36
N PRO A 75 0.64 5.18 -1.47
CA PRO A 75 -0.10 3.94 -1.27
C PRO A 75 -0.90 3.47 -2.47
N ASP A 76 -1.29 4.34 -3.41
CA ASP A 76 -2.04 3.91 -4.60
C ASP A 76 -1.23 2.98 -5.50
N CYS A 77 0.11 3.11 -5.50
CA CYS A 77 1.03 2.27 -6.27
C CYS A 77 1.68 1.17 -5.44
N HIS A 78 1.87 1.39 -4.12
CA HIS A 78 2.70 0.51 -3.29
C HIS A 78 1.93 -0.32 -2.26
N VAL A 79 0.63 -0.06 -2.07
CA VAL A 79 -0.18 -0.75 -1.07
C VAL A 79 -1.46 -1.29 -1.68
N PRO A 80 -1.67 -2.61 -1.67
CA PRO A 80 -2.90 -3.23 -2.15
C PRO A 80 -4.15 -2.67 -1.48
N LYS A 81 -5.25 -2.54 -2.24
CA LYS A 81 -6.53 -2.09 -1.70
C LYS A 81 -7.25 -3.17 -0.89
N ASP A 82 -7.12 -4.44 -1.30
CA ASP A 82 -7.73 -5.54 -0.57
C ASP A 82 -7.04 -5.79 0.77
N TRP A 83 -7.82 -6.21 1.76
CA TRP A 83 -7.37 -6.27 3.14
C TRP A 83 -6.24 -7.28 3.38
N VAL A 84 -6.31 -8.46 2.76
CA VAL A 84 -5.33 -9.55 2.99
C VAL A 84 -3.97 -9.15 2.45
N HIS A 85 -3.91 -8.67 1.22
CA HIS A 85 -2.65 -8.24 0.60
C HIS A 85 -2.12 -6.95 1.25
N LYS A 86 -3.02 -6.03 1.65
CA LYS A 86 -2.64 -4.84 2.44
C LYS A 86 -1.95 -5.24 3.74
N PHE A 87 -2.52 -6.18 4.48
CA PHE A 87 -1.91 -6.69 5.70
C PHE A 87 -0.55 -7.35 5.43
N ALA A 88 -0.46 -8.23 4.43
CA ALA A 88 0.80 -8.85 4.05
C ALA A 88 1.87 -7.81 3.68
N ARG A 89 1.50 -6.78 2.90
CA ARG A 89 2.40 -5.67 2.54
C ARG A 89 2.88 -4.89 3.79
N LYS A 90 2.00 -4.67 4.77
CA LYS A 90 2.38 -4.01 6.02
C LYS A 90 3.36 -4.85 6.86
N VAL A 91 3.19 -6.17 6.87
CA VAL A 91 4.19 -7.07 7.50
C VAL A 91 5.53 -6.96 6.78
N GLN A 92 5.57 -6.97 5.46
CA GLN A 92 6.80 -6.77 4.68
C GLN A 92 7.47 -5.42 4.98
N ALA A 93 6.68 -4.35 5.16
CA ALA A 93 7.18 -3.02 5.48
C ALA A 93 7.91 -2.92 6.83
N THR A 94 7.80 -3.92 7.71
CA THR A 94 8.62 -4.00 8.93
C THR A 94 10.12 -4.07 8.63
N ASN A 95 10.49 -4.67 7.49
CA ASN A 95 11.87 -4.68 7.02
C ASN A 95 12.34 -3.27 6.62
N GLU A 96 11.48 -2.48 6.00
CA GLU A 96 11.77 -1.08 5.64
C GLU A 96 12.01 -0.25 6.91
N LEU A 97 11.15 -0.40 7.93
CA LEU A 97 11.35 0.24 9.23
C LEU A 97 12.65 -0.19 9.91
N PHE A 98 13.00 -1.47 9.83
CA PHE A 98 14.28 -1.95 10.35
C PHE A 98 15.46 -1.24 9.67
N HIS A 99 15.46 -1.12 8.36
CA HIS A 99 16.52 -0.44 7.61
C HIS A 99 16.56 1.08 7.87
N HIS A 100 15.42 1.71 8.10
CA HIS A 100 15.34 3.10 8.54
C HIS A 100 16.05 3.29 9.90
N PHE A 101 15.68 2.52 10.93
CA PHE A 101 16.30 2.62 12.25
C PHE A 101 17.76 2.16 12.29
N ALA A 102 18.15 1.22 11.43
CA ALA A 102 19.54 0.78 11.30
C ALA A 102 20.43 1.78 10.52
N GLY A 103 19.85 2.84 9.96
CA GLY A 103 20.59 3.87 9.21
C GLY A 103 21.23 3.35 7.92
N SER A 104 20.64 2.32 7.30
CA SER A 104 21.21 1.71 6.09
C SER A 104 20.88 2.46 4.80
N VAL A 105 19.95 3.43 4.87
CA VAL A 105 19.51 4.30 3.76
C VAL A 105 19.30 5.75 4.20
N ASP A 106 19.88 6.14 5.35
CA ASP A 106 19.64 7.41 6.04
C ASP A 106 20.34 8.63 5.43
N THR A 107 21.21 8.42 4.44
CA THR A 107 21.82 9.53 3.68
C THR A 107 21.55 9.37 2.18
N PRO A 108 21.56 10.47 1.40
CA PRO A 108 21.38 10.41 -0.04
C PRO A 108 22.36 9.43 -0.72
N GLU A 109 23.61 9.40 -0.29
CA GLU A 109 24.63 8.52 -0.87
C GLU A 109 24.33 7.04 -0.59
N LYS A 110 23.89 6.71 0.62
CA LYS A 110 23.49 5.34 0.98
C LYS A 110 22.24 4.91 0.24
N PHE A 111 21.27 5.82 0.10
CA PHE A 111 20.07 5.58 -0.67
C PHE A 111 20.40 5.31 -2.14
N GLU A 112 21.20 6.18 -2.78
CA GLU A 112 21.62 6.01 -4.18
C GLU A 112 22.40 4.71 -4.41
N ALA A 113 23.27 4.33 -3.48
CA ALA A 113 24.00 3.08 -3.57
C ALA A 113 23.10 1.83 -3.60
N LYS A 114 21.89 1.93 -3.03
CA LYS A 114 20.90 0.84 -2.98
C LYS A 114 19.70 1.04 -3.92
N ARG A 115 19.60 2.17 -4.58
CA ARG A 115 18.43 2.55 -5.40
C ARG A 115 18.02 1.46 -6.37
N PHE A 116 18.97 0.88 -7.11
CA PHE A 116 18.68 -0.15 -8.10
C PHE A 116 18.13 -1.44 -7.46
N GLU A 117 18.73 -1.88 -6.36
CA GLU A 117 18.25 -3.05 -5.59
C GLU A 117 16.82 -2.82 -5.08
N LEU A 118 16.56 -1.64 -4.49
CA LEU A 118 15.23 -1.26 -3.99
C LEU A 118 14.20 -1.20 -5.12
N ALA A 119 14.58 -0.63 -6.27
CA ALA A 119 13.73 -0.57 -7.45
C ALA A 119 13.40 -1.96 -7.99
N GLN A 120 14.38 -2.87 -8.06
CA GLN A 120 14.16 -4.25 -8.49
C GLN A 120 13.13 -4.97 -7.60
N HIS A 121 13.21 -4.82 -6.28
CA HIS A 121 12.22 -5.42 -5.37
C HIS A 121 10.79 -4.92 -5.66
N VAL A 122 10.63 -3.64 -5.98
CA VAL A 122 9.33 -3.06 -6.35
C VAL A 122 8.86 -3.61 -7.69
N TRP A 123 9.72 -3.62 -8.71
CA TRP A 123 9.38 -4.14 -10.04
C TRP A 123 8.98 -5.62 -9.99
N ASP A 124 9.74 -6.43 -9.28
CA ASP A 124 9.45 -7.87 -9.14
C ASP A 124 8.10 -8.09 -8.43
N ALA A 125 7.81 -7.33 -7.40
CA ALA A 125 6.52 -7.41 -6.72
C ALA A 125 5.35 -6.99 -7.63
N MET A 126 5.51 -5.92 -8.40
CA MET A 126 4.49 -5.45 -9.35
C MET A 126 4.30 -6.43 -10.50
N LYS A 127 5.37 -6.99 -11.06
CA LYS A 127 5.29 -8.03 -12.10
C LYS A 127 4.59 -9.28 -11.59
N ALA A 128 4.95 -9.76 -10.40
CA ALA A 128 4.34 -10.95 -9.80
C ALA A 128 2.83 -10.81 -9.55
N THR A 129 2.31 -9.59 -9.48
CA THR A 129 0.89 -9.28 -9.25
C THR A 129 0.18 -8.75 -10.49
N ASP A 130 0.79 -8.84 -11.67
CA ASP A 130 0.29 -8.26 -12.93
C ASP A 130 -0.04 -6.78 -12.78
N SER A 131 0.86 -6.04 -12.12
CA SER A 131 0.71 -4.61 -11.85
C SER A 131 -0.66 -4.22 -11.27
N ARG A 132 -1.15 -5.04 -10.35
CA ARG A 132 -2.49 -4.93 -9.74
C ARG A 132 -2.84 -3.52 -9.28
N GLU A 133 -1.89 -2.80 -8.70
CA GLU A 133 -2.10 -1.45 -8.18
C GLU A 133 -2.35 -0.46 -9.31
N CYS A 134 -1.68 -0.60 -10.45
CA CYS A 134 -1.92 0.21 -11.65
C CYS A 134 -3.34 0.00 -12.18
N ARG A 135 -3.81 -1.25 -12.17
CA ARG A 135 -5.14 -1.64 -12.62
C ARG A 135 -6.29 -1.16 -11.73
N ASN A 136 -6.00 -0.58 -10.58
CA ASN A 136 -7.00 0.12 -9.78
C ASN A 136 -7.52 1.41 -10.45
N CYS A 137 -6.76 1.97 -11.39
CA CYS A 137 -7.09 3.20 -12.11
C CYS A 137 -7.00 3.04 -13.62
N HIS A 138 -6.15 2.11 -14.10
CA HIS A 138 -5.93 1.82 -15.51
C HIS A 138 -6.55 0.48 -15.90
N ASP A 139 -7.32 0.48 -16.98
CA ASP A 139 -7.97 -0.70 -17.51
C ASP A 139 -7.88 -0.68 -19.04
N TYR A 140 -7.26 -1.70 -19.63
CA TYR A 140 -7.10 -1.79 -21.09
C TYR A 140 -8.45 -1.80 -21.83
N GLU A 141 -9.49 -2.44 -21.29
CA GLU A 141 -10.82 -2.46 -21.89
C GLU A 141 -11.45 -1.06 -22.01
N SER A 142 -11.03 -0.13 -21.15
CA SER A 142 -11.50 1.25 -21.11
C SER A 142 -10.58 2.22 -21.85
N MET A 143 -9.45 1.76 -22.39
CA MET A 143 -8.50 2.60 -23.10
C MET A 143 -8.88 2.71 -24.59
N ASP A 144 -8.83 3.93 -25.11
CA ASP A 144 -8.96 4.22 -26.54
C ASP A 144 -7.54 4.52 -27.06
N PHE A 145 -6.89 3.52 -27.63
CA PHE A 145 -5.49 3.62 -28.06
C PHE A 145 -5.32 4.64 -29.18
N ASP A 146 -6.31 4.80 -30.06
CA ASP A 146 -6.26 5.77 -31.16
C ASP A 146 -6.24 7.23 -30.68
N LYS A 147 -6.67 7.49 -29.43
CA LYS A 147 -6.64 8.81 -28.80
C LYS A 147 -5.41 9.07 -27.95
N GLN A 148 -4.52 8.10 -27.83
CA GLN A 148 -3.29 8.24 -27.07
C GLN A 148 -2.19 8.87 -27.94
N GLU A 149 -1.12 9.34 -27.28
CA GLU A 149 0.10 9.71 -27.98
C GLU A 149 0.71 8.44 -28.61
N THR A 150 1.29 8.57 -29.80
CA THR A 150 1.82 7.46 -30.60
C THR A 150 2.70 6.50 -29.79
N ARG A 151 3.60 7.03 -28.97
CA ARG A 151 4.47 6.20 -28.11
C ARG A 151 3.68 5.37 -27.10
N SER A 152 2.63 5.94 -26.52
CA SER A 152 1.80 5.24 -25.53
C SER A 152 0.94 4.19 -26.22
N GLN A 153 0.39 4.49 -27.40
CA GLN A 153 -0.37 3.56 -28.21
C GLN A 153 0.48 2.33 -28.55
N GLU A 154 1.65 2.53 -29.18
CA GLU A 154 2.57 1.45 -29.54
C GLU A 154 2.93 0.56 -28.34
N ARG A 155 3.19 1.17 -27.17
CA ARG A 155 3.55 0.42 -25.97
C ARG A 155 2.39 -0.39 -25.39
N HIS A 156 1.17 0.13 -25.46
CA HIS A 156 0.00 -0.59 -24.97
C HIS A 156 -0.37 -1.74 -25.91
N GLU A 157 -0.28 -1.55 -27.23
CA GLU A 157 -0.49 -2.59 -28.23
C GLU A 157 0.55 -3.72 -28.07
N ASP A 158 1.84 -3.38 -27.95
CA ASP A 158 2.92 -4.33 -27.70
C ASP A 158 2.71 -5.09 -26.39
N ALA A 159 2.29 -4.41 -25.32
CA ALA A 159 2.09 -5.03 -24.03
C ALA A 159 0.93 -6.03 -24.05
N GLU A 160 -0.18 -5.70 -24.72
CA GLU A 160 -1.31 -6.61 -24.87
C GLU A 160 -0.93 -7.85 -25.70
N GLU A 161 -0.22 -7.67 -26.82
CA GLU A 161 0.21 -8.77 -27.70
C GLU A 161 1.22 -9.70 -27.00
N GLN A 162 2.15 -9.14 -26.23
CA GLN A 162 3.23 -9.90 -25.59
C GLN A 162 2.90 -10.36 -24.18
N GLY A 163 1.76 -9.97 -23.62
CA GLY A 163 1.36 -10.29 -22.25
C GLY A 163 2.27 -9.63 -21.20
N LEU A 164 2.74 -8.40 -21.48
CA LEU A 164 3.55 -7.62 -20.56
C LEU A 164 2.69 -6.99 -19.47
N THR A 165 3.29 -6.78 -18.32
CA THR A 165 2.65 -6.04 -17.22
C THR A 165 2.88 -4.53 -17.36
N CYS A 166 2.06 -3.69 -16.70
CA CYS A 166 2.20 -2.23 -16.80
C CYS A 166 3.60 -1.73 -16.38
N ILE A 167 4.26 -2.41 -15.42
CA ILE A 167 5.59 -2.02 -14.93
C ILE A 167 6.73 -2.43 -15.88
N ASP A 168 6.46 -3.20 -16.92
CA ASP A 168 7.47 -3.57 -17.93
C ASP A 168 7.77 -2.43 -18.92
N CYS A 169 6.93 -1.41 -18.95
CA CYS A 169 7.03 -0.23 -19.82
C CYS A 169 7.33 1.04 -19.05
#